data_d78a6f7323c100fabd48328dc8a446c8
#
_entry.id   d78a6f7323c100fabd48328dc8a446c8
#
_cell.length_a   1.000
_cell.length_b   1.000
_cell.length_c   1.000
_cell.angle_alpha   90.00
_cell.angle_beta   90.00
_cell.angle_gamma   90.00
#
_symmetry.space_group_name_H-M   'P 1'
#
loop_
_entity.id
_entity.type
_entity.pdbx_description
1 polymer ?
#
loop_
_entity_poly.entity_id
_entity_poly.type
_entity_poly.pdbx_seq_one_letter_code
_entity_poly.pdbx_strand_id
1 'polypeptide(L)'
;MINKWYVLDLRPGFSMAESMVEHGIDTYLLDWGTPNDEDRYLNWELVIAKLARMVRRVKRHTGADKVALLGYCMGGTLSSIYTSLYPEQVAAFVNLTAPIDFSKGGLLRTLVDEQWFDPYAMTAAGNLPAPQMENGFTSLRPTSKFSKWIMLADKYQREGFVESFNALEQWAGDNIPFPAEAYQTYIHELYQQNLLYKGKHFVGGKRADLGNITCPVLTVVASRDTICPPAAATAMNELVSSEDESVLTISGGHVGAVVGSRAPKQLYPAVAAWLIERFGKDAAPRLRDVNAEADVTAE
;
A
#
# COMPACT_ATOMS: atom_id res chain seq x y z
N MET A 1 -2.24 -7.19 -3.25
CA MET A 1 -1.89 -8.43 -3.96
C MET A 1 -0.91 -9.32 -3.17
N ILE A 2 -0.72 -9.05 -1.90
CA ILE A 2 0.03 -9.91 -0.97
C ILE A 2 -0.90 -10.26 0.18
N ASN A 3 -1.46 -9.24 0.82
CA ASN A 3 -2.46 -9.35 1.88
C ASN A 3 -3.73 -8.59 1.48
N LYS A 4 -4.80 -8.82 2.21
CA LYS A 4 -6.06 -8.11 2.02
C LYS A 4 -5.98 -6.66 2.50
N TRP A 5 -6.85 -5.83 1.94
CA TRP A 5 -6.93 -4.39 2.10
C TRP A 5 -7.18 -3.91 3.54
N TYR A 6 -7.82 -4.75 4.37
CA TYR A 6 -8.34 -4.34 5.68
C TYR A 6 -7.26 -4.10 6.76
N VAL A 7 -5.97 -4.18 6.41
CA VAL A 7 -4.91 -3.61 7.28
C VAL A 7 -5.11 -2.11 7.50
N LEU A 8 -5.73 -1.42 6.56
CA LEU A 8 -6.07 0.01 6.67
C LEU A 8 -7.42 0.25 7.38
N ASP A 9 -8.13 -0.82 7.72
CA ASP A 9 -9.43 -0.83 8.41
C ASP A 9 -9.51 -2.06 9.34
N LEU A 10 -8.52 -2.19 10.22
CA LEU A 10 -8.27 -3.45 10.93
C LEU A 10 -9.33 -3.76 11.99
N ARG A 11 -9.72 -2.76 12.77
CA ARG A 11 -10.74 -2.82 13.81
C ARG A 11 -11.09 -1.41 14.32
N PRO A 12 -12.23 -1.21 14.99
CA PRO A 12 -12.60 0.08 15.56
C PRO A 12 -11.48 0.74 16.36
N GLY A 13 -11.22 2.03 16.11
CA GLY A 13 -10.13 2.81 16.71
C GLY A 13 -8.70 2.47 16.21
N PHE A 14 -8.57 1.48 15.35
CA PHE A 14 -7.32 1.11 14.65
C PHE A 14 -7.60 0.95 13.14
N SER A 15 -8.40 1.85 12.64
CA SER A 15 -8.75 2.00 11.24
C SER A 15 -8.27 3.36 10.75
N MET A 16 -7.40 3.35 9.75
CA MET A 16 -6.99 4.56 9.05
C MET A 16 -8.16 5.14 8.25
N ALA A 17 -8.97 4.25 7.64
CA ALA A 17 -10.14 4.67 6.87
C ALA A 17 -11.18 5.36 7.75
N GLU A 18 -11.53 4.77 8.90
CA GLU A 18 -12.43 5.37 9.90
C GLU A 18 -11.91 6.73 10.34
N SER A 19 -10.62 6.83 10.68
CA SER A 19 -10.02 8.09 11.10
C SER A 19 -10.06 9.16 10.01
N MET A 20 -9.84 8.82 8.73
CA MET A 20 -9.98 9.78 7.64
C MET A 20 -11.42 10.32 7.55
N VAL A 21 -12.42 9.43 7.67
CA VAL A 21 -13.85 9.83 7.67
C VAL A 21 -14.18 10.71 8.87
N GLU A 22 -13.69 10.39 10.05
CA GLU A 22 -13.87 11.22 11.27
C GLU A 22 -13.30 12.64 11.11
N HIS A 23 -12.24 12.78 10.30
CA HIS A 23 -11.66 14.08 9.95
C HIS A 23 -12.36 14.76 8.76
N GLY A 24 -13.48 14.21 8.26
CA GLY A 24 -14.25 14.77 7.16
C GLY A 24 -13.66 14.53 5.78
N ILE A 25 -12.82 13.51 5.63
CA ILE A 25 -12.24 13.10 4.34
C ILE A 25 -13.03 11.91 3.80
N ASP A 26 -13.66 12.09 2.64
CA ASP A 26 -14.37 11.03 1.92
C ASP A 26 -13.37 9.93 1.48
N THR A 27 -13.56 8.71 1.98
CA THR A 27 -12.53 7.67 1.93
C THR A 27 -13.03 6.42 1.23
N TYR A 28 -12.26 5.94 0.26
CA TYR A 28 -12.54 4.74 -0.55
C TYR A 28 -11.40 3.75 -0.41
N LEU A 29 -11.72 2.54 -0.01
CA LEU A 29 -10.76 1.43 0.04
C LEU A 29 -10.87 0.57 -1.22
N LEU A 30 -9.72 0.30 -1.84
CA LEU A 30 -9.65 -0.59 -2.99
C LEU A 30 -9.38 -2.03 -2.54
N ASP A 31 -10.39 -2.88 -2.70
CA ASP A 31 -10.23 -4.33 -2.61
C ASP A 31 -9.80 -4.90 -3.97
N TRP A 32 -8.64 -5.54 -4.01
CA TRP A 32 -8.13 -6.20 -5.20
C TRP A 32 -8.78 -7.57 -5.46
N GLY A 33 -9.52 -8.10 -4.48
CA GLY A 33 -10.05 -9.45 -4.48
C GLY A 33 -8.98 -10.51 -4.19
N THR A 34 -9.36 -11.78 -4.35
CA THR A 34 -8.46 -12.91 -4.19
C THR A 34 -8.20 -13.52 -5.57
N PRO A 35 -6.97 -13.51 -6.07
CA PRO A 35 -6.63 -14.10 -7.36
C PRO A 35 -6.92 -15.62 -7.39
N ASN A 36 -7.47 -16.07 -8.50
CA ASN A 36 -7.63 -17.48 -8.85
C ASN A 36 -6.59 -17.90 -9.90
N ASP A 37 -6.64 -19.13 -10.39
CA ASP A 37 -5.66 -19.66 -11.34
C ASP A 37 -5.65 -18.94 -12.69
N GLU A 38 -6.77 -18.35 -13.12
CA GLU A 38 -6.88 -17.58 -14.36
C GLU A 38 -6.17 -16.23 -14.24
N ASP A 39 -6.07 -15.69 -13.02
CA ASP A 39 -5.40 -14.41 -12.74
C ASP A 39 -3.87 -14.47 -12.87
N ARG A 40 -3.27 -15.64 -13.19
CA ARG A 40 -1.82 -15.79 -13.43
C ARG A 40 -1.27 -14.85 -14.48
N TYR A 41 -2.11 -14.46 -15.43
CA TYR A 41 -1.77 -13.53 -16.53
C TYR A 41 -2.00 -12.05 -16.18
N LEU A 42 -2.38 -11.72 -14.95
CA LEU A 42 -2.45 -10.34 -14.50
C LEU A 42 -1.04 -9.77 -14.41
N ASN A 43 -0.70 -8.95 -15.39
CA ASN A 43 0.54 -8.17 -15.42
C ASN A 43 0.33 -6.76 -14.86
N TRP A 44 1.40 -5.99 -14.79
CA TRP A 44 1.34 -4.63 -14.23
C TRP A 44 0.50 -3.66 -15.07
N GLU A 45 0.40 -3.86 -16.38
CA GLU A 45 -0.48 -3.06 -17.24
C GLU A 45 -1.95 -3.25 -16.83
N LEU A 46 -2.38 -4.50 -16.65
CA LEU A 46 -3.75 -4.81 -16.22
C LEU A 46 -4.03 -4.33 -14.80
N VAL A 47 -3.05 -4.43 -13.91
CA VAL A 47 -3.17 -3.93 -12.52
C VAL A 47 -3.32 -2.40 -12.52
N ILE A 48 -2.50 -1.67 -13.25
CA ILE A 48 -2.61 -0.20 -13.37
C ILE A 48 -3.91 0.20 -14.07
N ALA A 49 -4.34 -0.54 -15.10
CA ALA A 49 -5.63 -0.31 -15.74
C ALA A 49 -6.82 -0.52 -14.79
N LYS A 50 -6.72 -1.52 -13.88
CA LYS A 50 -7.72 -1.76 -12.83
C LYS A 50 -7.76 -0.59 -11.83
N LEU A 51 -6.60 -0.11 -11.37
CA LEU A 51 -6.50 1.08 -10.52
C LEU A 51 -7.10 2.31 -11.22
N ALA A 52 -6.76 2.55 -12.49
CA ALA A 52 -7.33 3.64 -13.28
C ALA A 52 -8.86 3.57 -13.38
N ARG A 53 -9.42 2.36 -13.51
CA ARG A 53 -10.87 2.15 -13.52
C ARG A 53 -11.49 2.54 -12.18
N MET A 54 -10.85 2.15 -11.06
CA MET A 54 -11.35 2.48 -9.71
C MET A 54 -11.28 3.99 -9.46
N VAL A 55 -10.19 4.65 -9.80
CA VAL A 55 -10.07 6.12 -9.70
C VAL A 55 -11.20 6.81 -10.50
N ARG A 56 -11.43 6.40 -11.77
CA ARG A 56 -12.55 6.95 -12.56
C ARG A 56 -13.91 6.68 -11.93
N ARG A 57 -14.10 5.54 -11.26
CA ARG A 57 -15.35 5.21 -10.57
C ARG A 57 -15.58 6.13 -9.37
N VAL A 58 -14.55 6.33 -8.54
CA VAL A 58 -14.59 7.27 -7.40
C VAL A 58 -14.90 8.68 -7.91
N LYS A 59 -14.18 9.18 -8.90
CA LYS A 59 -14.42 10.51 -9.50
C LYS A 59 -15.86 10.69 -9.98
N ARG A 60 -16.43 9.69 -10.66
CA ARG A 60 -17.84 9.76 -11.11
C ARG A 60 -18.81 9.76 -9.95
N HIS A 61 -18.52 8.98 -8.89
CA HIS A 61 -19.38 8.89 -7.72
C HIS A 61 -19.39 10.19 -6.91
N THR A 62 -18.22 10.79 -6.72
CA THR A 62 -18.04 12.01 -5.93
C THR A 62 -18.26 13.30 -6.72
N GLY A 63 -18.12 13.25 -8.03
CA GLY A 63 -18.06 14.45 -8.88
C GLY A 63 -16.73 15.20 -8.81
N ALA A 64 -15.73 14.63 -8.15
CA ALA A 64 -14.40 15.25 -8.03
C ALA A 64 -13.59 15.13 -9.34
N ASP A 65 -12.83 16.17 -9.68
CA ASP A 65 -11.96 16.17 -10.86
C ASP A 65 -10.69 15.34 -10.64
N LYS A 66 -10.21 15.26 -9.40
CA LYS A 66 -9.01 14.52 -8.99
C LYS A 66 -9.25 13.82 -7.65
N VAL A 67 -8.44 12.82 -7.35
CA VAL A 67 -8.45 12.10 -6.07
C VAL A 67 -7.08 12.21 -5.38
N ALA A 68 -7.07 12.20 -4.05
CA ALA A 68 -5.85 11.89 -3.32
C ALA A 68 -5.65 10.37 -3.30
N LEU A 69 -4.44 9.91 -3.54
CA LEU A 69 -4.08 8.49 -3.45
C LEU A 69 -3.22 8.25 -2.21
N LEU A 70 -3.58 7.24 -1.44
CA LEU A 70 -2.72 6.68 -0.40
C LEU A 70 -2.39 5.24 -0.76
N GLY A 71 -1.12 4.94 -0.89
CA GLY A 71 -0.66 3.59 -1.17
C GLY A 71 0.23 3.06 -0.05
N TYR A 72 -0.16 1.93 0.54
CA TYR A 72 0.62 1.24 1.57
C TYR A 72 1.45 0.12 0.97
N CYS A 73 2.73 0.01 1.36
CA CYS A 73 3.63 -1.04 0.89
C CYS A 73 3.69 -1.07 -0.65
N MET A 74 3.58 -2.25 -1.26
CA MET A 74 3.50 -2.38 -2.73
C MET A 74 2.39 -1.49 -3.34
N GLY A 75 1.30 -1.22 -2.59
CA GLY A 75 0.25 -0.30 -3.03
C GLY A 75 0.75 1.12 -3.27
N GLY A 76 1.76 1.58 -2.52
CA GLY A 76 2.39 2.88 -2.77
C GLY A 76 3.26 2.87 -4.02
N THR A 77 4.01 1.80 -4.26
CA THR A 77 4.75 1.63 -5.52
C THR A 77 3.81 1.63 -6.74
N LEU A 78 2.69 0.89 -6.66
CA LEU A 78 1.66 0.90 -7.71
C LEU A 78 1.04 2.29 -7.90
N SER A 79 0.74 2.99 -6.81
CA SER A 79 0.18 4.34 -6.84
C SER A 79 1.17 5.37 -7.39
N SER A 80 2.46 5.23 -7.11
CA SER A 80 3.50 6.11 -7.69
C SER A 80 3.59 5.94 -9.21
N ILE A 81 3.59 4.69 -9.69
CA ILE A 81 3.56 4.38 -11.13
C ILE A 81 2.29 4.96 -11.76
N TYR A 82 1.12 4.72 -11.15
CA TYR A 82 -0.13 5.27 -11.63
C TYR A 82 -0.10 6.80 -11.70
N THR A 83 0.34 7.47 -10.64
CA THR A 83 0.42 8.93 -10.58
C THR A 83 1.36 9.50 -11.63
N SER A 84 2.49 8.83 -11.89
CA SER A 84 3.43 9.24 -12.94
C SER A 84 2.87 9.11 -14.36
N LEU A 85 1.98 8.14 -14.58
CA LEU A 85 1.32 7.90 -15.87
C LEU A 85 0.07 8.77 -16.10
N TYR A 86 -0.57 9.20 -15.00
CA TYR A 86 -1.84 9.94 -15.00
C TYR A 86 -1.83 11.09 -13.98
N PRO A 87 -0.87 12.02 -14.04
CA PRO A 87 -0.71 13.07 -13.02
C PRO A 87 -1.94 14.00 -12.95
N GLU A 88 -2.67 14.15 -14.05
CA GLU A 88 -3.89 14.94 -14.12
C GLU A 88 -5.06 14.34 -13.33
N GLN A 89 -4.98 13.06 -12.91
CA GLN A 89 -6.03 12.39 -12.15
C GLN A 89 -5.82 12.48 -10.62
N VAL A 90 -4.61 12.87 -10.19
CA VAL A 90 -4.19 12.80 -8.78
C VAL A 90 -4.01 14.19 -8.20
N ALA A 91 -4.71 14.45 -7.11
CA ALA A 91 -4.65 15.72 -6.38
C ALA A 91 -3.48 15.74 -5.38
N ALA A 92 -3.21 14.59 -4.72
CA ALA A 92 -2.09 14.40 -3.82
C ALA A 92 -1.73 12.92 -3.75
N PHE A 93 -0.48 12.63 -3.37
CA PHE A 93 -0.01 11.26 -3.21
C PHE A 93 0.62 11.05 -1.83
N VAL A 94 0.14 10.05 -1.10
CA VAL A 94 0.72 9.59 0.16
C VAL A 94 1.39 8.24 -0.07
N ASN A 95 2.72 8.23 -0.05
CA ASN A 95 3.54 7.03 -0.11
C ASN A 95 3.75 6.48 1.31
N LEU A 96 2.94 5.50 1.72
CA LEU A 96 2.99 4.94 3.07
C LEU A 96 3.88 3.70 3.07
N THR A 97 5.11 3.83 3.56
CA THR A 97 6.12 2.76 3.70
C THR A 97 6.28 1.90 2.43
N ALA A 98 6.29 2.54 1.25
CA ALA A 98 6.41 1.84 -0.02
C ALA A 98 7.77 2.06 -0.67
N PRO A 99 8.43 0.99 -1.16
CA PRO A 99 9.74 1.10 -1.77
C PRO A 99 9.67 1.75 -3.16
N ILE A 100 10.60 2.64 -3.42
CA ILE A 100 10.84 3.29 -4.72
C ILE A 100 12.26 2.95 -5.21
N ASP A 101 13.27 3.06 -4.34
CA ASP A 101 14.61 2.55 -4.61
C ASP A 101 14.76 1.14 -4.03
N PHE A 102 14.54 0.14 -4.84
CA PHE A 102 14.59 -1.26 -4.43
C PHE A 102 16.01 -1.75 -4.14
N SER A 103 17.05 -1.05 -4.59
CA SER A 103 18.42 -1.37 -4.22
C SER A 103 18.68 -1.16 -2.71
N LYS A 104 17.88 -0.30 -2.07
CA LYS A 104 17.88 -0.04 -0.63
C LYS A 104 16.87 -0.93 0.14
N GLY A 105 16.34 -1.97 -0.49
CA GLY A 105 15.30 -2.88 0.04
C GLY A 105 15.77 -3.83 1.16
N GLY A 106 16.98 -3.63 1.69
CA GLY A 106 17.50 -4.38 2.83
C GLY A 106 17.57 -5.89 2.59
N LEU A 107 17.23 -6.67 3.61
CA LEU A 107 17.31 -8.13 3.55
C LEU A 107 16.39 -8.72 2.46
N LEU A 108 15.24 -8.12 2.21
CA LEU A 108 14.32 -8.60 1.15
C LEU A 108 15.00 -8.52 -0.23
N ARG A 109 15.71 -7.41 -0.53
CA ARG A 109 16.51 -7.30 -1.76
C ARG A 109 17.56 -8.40 -1.87
N THR A 110 18.24 -8.72 -0.75
CA THR A 110 19.22 -9.80 -0.72
C THR A 110 18.57 -11.17 -0.97
N LEU A 111 17.43 -11.47 -0.37
CA LEU A 111 16.74 -12.76 -0.52
C LEU A 111 16.28 -13.02 -1.95
N VAL A 112 15.98 -11.98 -2.72
CA VAL A 112 15.50 -12.11 -4.12
C VAL A 112 16.57 -11.71 -5.14
N ASP A 113 17.85 -11.71 -4.77
CA ASP A 113 18.95 -11.39 -5.69
C ASP A 113 19.01 -12.35 -6.87
N GLU A 114 19.21 -11.81 -8.06
CA GLU A 114 19.21 -12.57 -9.34
C GLU A 114 20.25 -13.69 -9.41
N GLN A 115 21.28 -13.66 -8.54
CA GLN A 115 22.31 -14.69 -8.52
C GLN A 115 21.79 -16.05 -8.02
N TRP A 116 20.74 -16.05 -7.20
CA TRP A 116 20.19 -17.29 -6.61
C TRP A 116 18.66 -17.37 -6.58
N PHE A 117 17.98 -16.35 -7.05
CA PHE A 117 16.52 -16.31 -7.03
C PHE A 117 15.94 -16.03 -8.41
N ASP A 118 15.19 -16.99 -8.94
CA ASP A 118 14.49 -16.88 -10.21
C ASP A 118 12.97 -16.77 -9.98
N PRO A 119 12.36 -15.59 -10.19
CA PRO A 119 10.91 -15.41 -10.03
C PRO A 119 10.10 -16.19 -11.07
N TYR A 120 10.65 -16.50 -12.23
CA TYR A 120 9.96 -17.28 -13.26
C TYR A 120 9.87 -18.74 -12.86
N ALA A 121 10.94 -19.31 -12.29
CA ALA A 121 10.90 -20.67 -11.73
C ALA A 121 9.89 -20.78 -10.58
N MET A 122 9.79 -19.74 -9.72
CA MET A 122 8.85 -19.71 -8.60
C MET A 122 7.38 -19.68 -9.04
N THR A 123 7.09 -19.22 -10.24
CA THR A 123 5.72 -19.07 -10.79
C THR A 123 5.47 -19.97 -12.00
N ALA A 124 6.34 -20.93 -12.26
CA ALA A 124 6.22 -21.84 -13.41
C ALA A 124 4.91 -22.67 -13.38
N ALA A 125 4.41 -22.99 -12.19
CA ALA A 125 3.14 -23.72 -12.00
C ALA A 125 1.89 -22.80 -11.97
N GLY A 126 2.04 -21.47 -11.98
CA GLY A 126 0.94 -20.51 -11.89
C GLY A 126 1.21 -19.41 -10.87
N ASN A 127 0.16 -18.91 -10.22
CA ASN A 127 0.29 -17.89 -9.18
C ASN A 127 1.22 -18.36 -8.06
N LEU A 128 1.99 -17.43 -7.47
CA LEU A 128 2.76 -17.73 -6.26
C LEU A 128 1.78 -17.98 -5.10
N PRO A 129 1.78 -19.18 -4.48
CA PRO A 129 0.85 -19.49 -3.40
C PRO A 129 1.07 -18.62 -2.16
N ALA A 130 -0.03 -18.26 -1.47
CA ALA A 130 0.01 -17.47 -0.25
C ALA A 130 0.98 -18.01 0.83
N PRO A 131 1.06 -19.34 1.11
CA PRO A 131 2.02 -19.89 2.06
C PRO A 131 3.50 -19.64 1.69
N GLN A 132 3.82 -19.59 0.40
CA GLN A 132 5.19 -19.29 -0.04
C GLN A 132 5.54 -17.82 0.21
N MET A 133 4.60 -16.90 -0.01
CA MET A 133 4.76 -15.49 0.35
C MET A 133 4.97 -15.32 1.86
N GLU A 134 4.15 -15.99 2.68
CA GLU A 134 4.27 -15.96 4.13
C GLU A 134 5.64 -16.48 4.61
N ASN A 135 6.14 -17.55 4.01
CA ASN A 135 7.47 -18.08 4.32
C ASN A 135 8.57 -17.08 3.97
N GLY A 136 8.46 -16.39 2.85
CA GLY A 136 9.38 -15.31 2.46
C GLY A 136 9.43 -14.20 3.51
N PHE A 137 8.29 -13.68 3.96
CA PHE A 137 8.23 -12.65 5.00
C PHE A 137 8.68 -13.16 6.37
N THR A 138 8.39 -14.42 6.72
CA THR A 138 8.84 -15.04 7.97
C THR A 138 10.38 -15.13 8.01
N SER A 139 11.00 -15.39 6.85
CA SER A 139 12.47 -15.48 6.74
C SER A 139 13.18 -14.16 7.04
N LEU A 140 12.48 -13.01 6.91
CA LEU A 140 13.03 -11.71 7.32
C LEU A 140 13.16 -11.57 8.84
N ARG A 141 12.34 -12.30 9.62
CA ARG A 141 12.36 -12.29 11.08
C ARG A 141 11.96 -13.66 11.64
N PRO A 142 12.82 -14.68 11.55
CA PRO A 142 12.47 -16.05 11.91
C PRO A 142 12.06 -16.22 13.38
N THR A 143 12.58 -15.39 14.29
CA THR A 143 12.23 -15.41 15.72
C THR A 143 10.88 -14.74 16.03
N SER A 144 10.28 -14.03 15.09
CA SER A 144 9.01 -13.31 15.32
C SER A 144 7.84 -14.24 15.67
N LYS A 145 7.84 -15.46 15.12
CA LYS A 145 6.83 -16.48 15.44
C LYS A 145 6.82 -16.86 16.92
N PHE A 146 7.98 -16.85 17.57
CA PHE A 146 8.09 -17.16 19.01
C PHE A 146 7.86 -15.92 19.87
N SER A 147 8.47 -14.80 19.51
CA SER A 147 8.40 -13.57 20.30
C SER A 147 6.98 -13.00 20.42
N LYS A 148 6.11 -13.22 19.42
CA LYS A 148 4.72 -12.81 19.50
C LYS A 148 3.93 -13.54 20.59
N TRP A 149 4.17 -14.85 20.80
CA TRP A 149 3.50 -15.62 21.84
C TRP A 149 4.00 -15.26 23.25
N ILE A 150 5.30 -14.97 23.38
CA ILE A 150 5.85 -14.43 24.63
C ILE A 150 5.20 -13.09 24.94
N MET A 151 5.11 -12.20 23.94
CA MET A 151 4.46 -10.90 24.11
C MET A 151 2.96 -11.03 24.46
N LEU A 152 2.26 -12.02 23.90
CA LEU A 152 0.87 -12.32 24.27
C LEU A 152 0.78 -12.76 25.74
N ALA A 153 1.63 -13.68 26.17
CA ALA A 153 1.67 -14.14 27.56
C ALA A 153 2.01 -13.00 28.55
N ASP A 154 2.87 -12.07 28.15
CA ASP A 154 3.24 -10.93 29.01
C ASP A 154 2.16 -9.85 29.09
N LYS A 155 1.28 -9.76 28.08
CA LYS A 155 0.36 -8.62 27.95
C LYS A 155 -1.10 -8.99 27.84
N TYR A 156 -1.47 -10.29 28.00
CA TYR A 156 -2.86 -10.75 27.84
C TYR A 156 -3.86 -10.07 28.79
N GLN A 157 -3.41 -9.61 29.96
CA GLN A 157 -4.26 -8.88 30.93
C GLN A 157 -4.45 -7.40 30.56
N ARG A 158 -3.72 -6.88 29.56
CA ARG A 158 -3.84 -5.49 29.15
C ARG A 158 -5.08 -5.33 28.31
N GLU A 159 -5.95 -4.42 28.72
CA GLU A 159 -7.21 -4.13 28.02
C GLU A 159 -6.99 -3.85 26.52
N GLY A 160 -7.80 -4.48 25.68
CA GLY A 160 -7.76 -4.34 24.21
C GLY A 160 -6.53 -4.95 23.54
N PHE A 161 -5.61 -5.61 24.30
CA PHE A 161 -4.41 -6.19 23.70
C PHE A 161 -4.72 -7.48 22.95
N VAL A 162 -5.54 -8.36 23.54
CA VAL A 162 -5.91 -9.65 22.93
C VAL A 162 -6.69 -9.43 21.64
N GLU A 163 -7.63 -8.49 21.65
CA GLU A 163 -8.41 -8.11 20.47
C GLU A 163 -7.50 -7.58 19.35
N SER A 164 -6.55 -6.71 19.69
CA SER A 164 -5.56 -6.20 18.75
C SER A 164 -4.67 -7.30 18.18
N PHE A 165 -4.24 -8.21 19.05
CA PHE A 165 -3.41 -9.35 18.66
C PHE A 165 -4.18 -10.26 17.70
N ASN A 166 -5.42 -10.64 18.03
CA ASN A 166 -6.24 -11.53 17.21
C ASN A 166 -6.58 -10.90 15.85
N ALA A 167 -6.95 -9.61 15.81
CA ALA A 167 -7.24 -8.93 14.55
C ALA A 167 -6.00 -8.89 13.63
N LEU A 168 -4.81 -8.65 14.21
CA LEU A 168 -3.56 -8.64 13.45
C LEU A 168 -3.18 -10.04 12.97
N GLU A 169 -3.31 -11.07 13.81
CA GLU A 169 -3.04 -12.47 13.44
C GLU A 169 -4.00 -12.95 12.35
N GLN A 170 -5.28 -12.59 12.43
CA GLN A 170 -6.26 -12.88 11.40
C GLN A 170 -5.86 -12.25 10.06
N TRP A 171 -5.53 -10.97 10.05
CA TRP A 171 -5.07 -10.31 8.83
C TRP A 171 -3.76 -10.90 8.30
N ALA A 172 -2.80 -11.17 9.17
CA ALA A 172 -1.51 -11.74 8.78
C ALA A 172 -1.62 -13.16 8.21
N GLY A 173 -2.62 -13.94 8.67
CA GLY A 173 -2.93 -15.26 8.15
C GLY A 173 -3.82 -15.26 6.90
N ASP A 174 -4.39 -14.12 6.54
CA ASP A 174 -5.31 -13.97 5.39
C ASP A 174 -4.57 -13.49 4.14
N ASN A 175 -3.43 -14.16 3.84
CA ASN A 175 -2.67 -13.91 2.64
C ASN A 175 -3.39 -14.42 1.40
N ILE A 176 -3.15 -13.76 0.26
CA ILE A 176 -3.72 -14.13 -1.03
C ILE A 176 -2.62 -14.58 -1.99
N PRO A 177 -2.91 -15.44 -2.98
CA PRO A 177 -1.96 -15.77 -4.04
C PRO A 177 -1.50 -14.50 -4.77
N PHE A 178 -0.24 -14.49 -5.21
CA PHE A 178 0.25 -13.38 -6.03
C PHE A 178 0.22 -13.80 -7.51
N PRO A 179 -0.47 -13.03 -8.39
CA PRO A 179 -0.52 -13.33 -9.81
C PRO A 179 0.87 -13.47 -10.41
N ALA A 180 1.09 -14.51 -11.20
CA ALA A 180 2.42 -14.90 -11.66
C ALA A 180 3.14 -13.80 -12.42
N GLU A 181 2.53 -13.22 -13.45
CA GLU A 181 3.17 -12.16 -14.24
C GLU A 181 3.41 -10.89 -13.43
N ALA A 182 2.48 -10.52 -12.54
CA ALA A 182 2.68 -9.37 -11.67
C ALA A 182 3.82 -9.61 -10.66
N TYR A 183 3.96 -10.83 -10.14
CA TYR A 183 5.07 -11.22 -9.26
C TYR A 183 6.41 -11.18 -9.98
N GLN A 184 6.48 -11.74 -11.20
CA GLN A 184 7.69 -11.74 -12.02
C GLN A 184 8.18 -10.30 -12.25
N THR A 185 7.30 -9.40 -12.68
CA THR A 185 7.63 -7.99 -12.85
C THR A 185 8.09 -7.34 -11.54
N TYR A 186 7.40 -7.60 -10.42
CA TYR A 186 7.74 -7.02 -9.11
C TYR A 186 9.14 -7.43 -8.65
N ILE A 187 9.48 -8.70 -8.80
CA ILE A 187 10.79 -9.20 -8.38
C ILE A 187 11.85 -8.84 -9.41
N HIS A 188 11.65 -9.20 -10.69
CA HIS A 188 12.68 -9.02 -11.70
C HIS A 188 12.95 -7.55 -12.01
N GLU A 189 11.91 -6.80 -12.40
CA GLU A 189 12.12 -5.43 -12.86
C GLU A 189 12.36 -4.45 -11.70
N LEU A 190 11.66 -4.63 -10.56
CA LEU A 190 11.76 -3.66 -9.46
C LEU A 190 12.84 -4.08 -8.45
N TYR A 191 12.80 -5.29 -7.87
CA TYR A 191 13.79 -5.69 -6.87
C TYR A 191 15.16 -5.97 -7.48
N GLN A 192 15.24 -6.76 -8.56
CA GLN A 192 16.53 -7.19 -9.13
C GLN A 192 17.14 -6.08 -9.97
N GLN A 193 16.39 -5.53 -10.92
CA GLN A 193 16.88 -4.54 -11.89
C GLN A 193 16.74 -3.09 -11.43
N ASN A 194 15.88 -2.80 -10.43
CA ASN A 194 15.57 -1.46 -9.90
C ASN A 194 15.16 -0.46 -11.00
N LEU A 195 14.32 -0.92 -11.95
CA LEU A 195 14.00 -0.15 -13.16
C LEU A 195 13.17 1.08 -12.87
N LEU A 196 12.31 1.06 -11.83
CA LEU A 196 11.49 2.22 -11.47
C LEU A 196 12.36 3.40 -11.04
N TYR A 197 13.27 3.18 -10.08
CA TYR A 197 14.20 4.21 -9.62
C TYR A 197 15.10 4.73 -10.74
N LYS A 198 15.53 3.83 -11.65
CA LYS A 198 16.36 4.18 -12.80
C LYS A 198 15.61 4.89 -13.93
N GLY A 199 14.29 5.12 -13.80
CA GLY A 199 13.45 5.71 -14.86
C GLY A 199 13.34 4.84 -16.11
N LYS A 200 13.46 3.51 -15.97
CA LYS A 200 13.46 2.53 -17.07
C LYS A 200 12.32 1.51 -16.97
N HIS A 201 11.37 1.71 -16.05
CA HIS A 201 10.21 0.85 -15.94
C HIS A 201 9.11 1.30 -16.90
N PHE A 202 8.54 0.36 -17.64
CA PHE A 202 7.46 0.61 -18.60
C PHE A 202 6.22 -0.19 -18.23
N VAL A 203 5.06 0.44 -18.39
CA VAL A 203 3.74 -0.18 -18.22
C VAL A 203 2.89 0.11 -19.43
N GLY A 204 2.46 -0.91 -20.16
CA GLY A 204 1.67 -0.75 -21.38
C GLY A 204 2.37 0.13 -22.44
N GLY A 205 3.68 0.00 -22.59
CA GLY A 205 4.49 0.78 -23.50
C GLY A 205 4.75 2.23 -23.07
N LYS A 206 4.24 2.68 -21.94
CA LYS A 206 4.48 4.01 -21.38
C LYS A 206 5.54 3.95 -20.27
N ARG A 207 6.50 4.87 -20.30
CA ARG A 207 7.53 4.97 -19.26
C ARG A 207 6.90 5.54 -17.97
N ALA A 208 7.07 4.83 -16.87
CA ALA A 208 6.71 5.31 -15.53
C ALA A 208 7.82 6.26 -15.03
N ASP A 209 7.72 7.52 -15.44
CA ASP A 209 8.67 8.56 -15.05
C ASP A 209 8.15 9.30 -13.81
N LEU A 210 8.76 9.03 -12.66
CA LEU A 210 8.35 9.65 -11.39
C LEU A 210 8.50 11.17 -11.40
N GLY A 211 9.34 11.73 -12.27
CA GLY A 211 9.44 13.18 -12.50
C GLY A 211 8.13 13.82 -13.02
N ASN A 212 7.18 13.03 -13.51
CA ASN A 212 5.85 13.54 -13.88
C ASN A 212 4.93 13.80 -12.68
N ILE A 213 5.33 13.38 -11.46
CA ILE A 213 4.56 13.61 -10.24
C ILE A 213 4.82 15.04 -9.76
N THR A 214 3.84 15.92 -9.98
CA THR A 214 3.89 17.34 -9.61
C THR A 214 2.90 17.71 -8.51
N CYS A 215 1.99 16.80 -8.15
CA CYS A 215 1.07 17.01 -7.04
C CYS A 215 1.81 16.95 -5.69
N PRO A 216 1.23 17.48 -4.59
CA PRO A 216 1.76 17.30 -3.24
C PRO A 216 2.05 15.85 -2.91
N VAL A 217 3.23 15.57 -2.32
CA VAL A 217 3.69 14.23 -1.94
C VAL A 217 4.03 14.17 -0.46
N LEU A 218 3.44 13.20 0.25
CA LEU A 218 3.82 12.83 1.61
C LEU A 218 4.44 11.44 1.60
N THR A 219 5.73 11.33 1.92
CA THR A 219 6.38 10.05 2.15
C THR A 219 6.38 9.71 3.63
N VAL A 220 5.67 8.66 4.01
CA VAL A 220 5.64 8.16 5.38
C VAL A 220 6.57 6.97 5.52
N VAL A 221 7.47 7.02 6.48
CA VAL A 221 8.44 5.95 6.76
C VAL A 221 8.32 5.45 8.20
N ALA A 222 8.54 4.15 8.40
CA ALA A 222 8.63 3.55 9.72
C ALA A 222 10.11 3.43 10.13
N SER A 223 10.49 3.99 11.27
CA SER A 223 11.89 4.15 11.68
C SER A 223 12.68 2.85 11.83
N ARG A 224 11.99 1.71 12.04
CA ARG A 224 12.56 0.38 12.19
C ARG A 224 11.99 -0.61 11.18
N ASP A 225 11.67 -0.11 10.00
CA ASP A 225 11.14 -0.92 8.92
C ASP A 225 12.26 -1.77 8.28
N THR A 226 12.07 -3.08 8.26
CA THR A 226 12.99 -4.03 7.65
C THR A 226 12.44 -4.63 6.35
N ILE A 227 11.19 -4.33 6.01
CA ILE A 227 10.55 -4.71 4.76
C ILE A 227 10.76 -3.60 3.71
N CYS A 228 10.46 -2.37 4.12
CA CYS A 228 10.73 -1.17 3.33
C CYS A 228 11.59 -0.20 4.18
N PRO A 229 12.91 -0.35 4.20
CA PRO A 229 13.77 0.56 4.95
C PRO A 229 13.51 2.03 4.56
N PRO A 230 13.59 2.99 5.48
CA PRO A 230 13.29 4.40 5.21
C PRO A 230 13.93 4.94 3.93
N ALA A 231 15.19 4.61 3.68
CA ALA A 231 15.92 5.05 2.50
C ALA A 231 15.33 4.53 1.17
N ALA A 232 14.66 3.36 1.20
CA ALA A 232 13.98 2.83 0.01
C ALA A 232 12.72 3.64 -0.36
N ALA A 233 12.00 4.16 0.65
CA ALA A 233 10.79 4.94 0.45
C ALA A 233 11.10 6.42 0.19
N THR A 234 12.05 7.04 0.93
CA THR A 234 12.40 8.47 0.78
C THR A 234 13.04 8.81 -0.55
N ALA A 235 13.57 7.82 -1.28
CA ALA A 235 14.00 7.99 -2.66
C ALA A 235 12.90 8.56 -3.58
N MET A 236 11.63 8.49 -3.17
CA MET A 236 10.50 9.16 -3.84
C MET A 236 10.74 10.66 -3.96
N ASN A 237 11.16 11.31 -2.88
CA ASN A 237 11.36 12.76 -2.81
C ASN A 237 12.52 13.25 -3.71
N GLU A 238 13.47 12.37 -4.04
CA GLU A 238 14.58 12.70 -4.95
C GLU A 238 14.15 12.67 -6.44
N LEU A 239 13.03 12.02 -6.76
CA LEU A 239 12.64 11.70 -8.14
C LEU A 239 11.43 12.49 -8.64
N VAL A 240 10.57 12.96 -7.74
CA VAL A 240 9.37 13.71 -8.10
C VAL A 240 9.71 15.17 -8.45
N SER A 241 8.86 15.82 -9.23
CA SER A 241 8.93 17.26 -9.52
C SER A 241 7.88 18.05 -8.72
N SER A 242 7.44 17.51 -7.60
CA SER A 242 6.55 18.22 -6.69
C SER A 242 7.29 19.36 -5.98
N GLU A 243 6.69 20.54 -5.93
CA GLU A 243 7.19 21.68 -5.11
C GLU A 243 6.74 21.58 -3.65
N ASP A 244 5.81 20.65 -3.35
CA ASP A 244 5.26 20.41 -2.01
C ASP A 244 5.49 18.95 -1.63
N GLU A 245 6.64 18.66 -1.08
CA GLU A 245 7.02 17.34 -0.61
C GLU A 245 7.36 17.35 0.88
N SER A 246 6.97 16.26 1.55
CA SER A 246 7.19 16.09 2.98
C SER A 246 7.54 14.65 3.32
N VAL A 247 8.32 14.48 4.39
CA VAL A 247 8.63 13.15 4.95
C VAL A 247 8.13 13.10 6.39
N LEU A 248 7.32 12.10 6.69
CA LEU A 248 6.82 11.82 8.04
C LEU A 248 7.44 10.51 8.55
N THR A 249 8.14 10.57 9.69
CA THR A 249 8.71 9.39 10.33
C THR A 249 7.84 8.90 11.48
N ILE A 250 7.36 7.67 11.40
CA ILE A 250 6.59 7.01 12.46
C ILE A 250 7.47 5.99 13.17
N SER A 251 7.42 5.99 14.50
CA SER A 251 8.18 5.02 15.30
C SER A 251 7.54 3.63 15.20
N GLY A 252 8.27 2.65 14.67
CA GLY A 252 7.80 1.27 14.54
C GLY A 252 8.45 0.52 13.40
N GLY A 253 8.01 -0.72 13.19
CA GLY A 253 8.29 -1.50 11.99
C GLY A 253 7.16 -1.37 10.99
N HIS A 254 7.29 -2.02 9.84
CA HIS A 254 6.39 -1.91 8.67
C HIS A 254 4.89 -1.93 9.00
N VAL A 255 4.42 -3.01 9.57
CA VAL A 255 3.01 -3.19 9.95
C VAL A 255 2.67 -2.41 11.22
N GLY A 256 3.58 -2.43 12.22
CA GLY A 256 3.36 -1.79 13.51
C GLY A 256 3.23 -0.26 13.45
N ALA A 257 3.81 0.39 12.44
CA ALA A 257 3.62 1.83 12.21
C ALA A 257 2.20 2.16 11.75
N VAL A 258 1.54 1.22 11.06
CA VAL A 258 0.20 1.42 10.46
C VAL A 258 -0.93 1.00 11.40
N VAL A 259 -0.76 -0.11 12.15
CA VAL A 259 -1.83 -0.67 12.99
C VAL A 259 -1.44 -0.82 14.47
N GLY A 260 -0.25 -0.41 14.86
CA GLY A 260 0.20 -0.45 16.24
C GLY A 260 -0.45 0.61 17.11
N SER A 261 -0.30 0.50 18.44
CA SER A 261 -0.94 1.39 19.43
C SER A 261 -0.63 2.88 19.26
N ARG A 262 0.39 3.23 18.48
CA ARG A 262 0.77 4.62 18.17
C ARG A 262 0.12 5.15 16.89
N ALA A 263 -0.31 4.28 15.98
CA ALA A 263 -0.87 4.69 14.69
C ALA A 263 -2.07 5.64 14.81
N PRO A 264 -3.09 5.37 15.67
CA PRO A 264 -4.21 6.28 15.85
C PRO A 264 -3.82 7.63 16.45
N LYS A 265 -2.67 7.71 17.12
CA LYS A 265 -2.21 8.94 17.80
C LYS A 265 -1.20 9.74 16.99
N GLN A 266 -0.51 9.12 16.08
CA GLN A 266 0.63 9.74 15.36
C GLN A 266 0.43 9.72 13.84
N LEU A 267 0.13 8.54 13.26
CA LEU A 267 0.02 8.40 11.80
C LEU A 267 -1.28 9.00 11.27
N TYR A 268 -2.43 8.51 11.78
CA TYR A 268 -3.73 8.86 11.21
C TYR A 268 -4.01 10.36 11.25
N PRO A 269 -3.90 11.04 12.41
CA PRO A 269 -4.17 12.48 12.47
C PRO A 269 -3.15 13.30 11.68
N ALA A 270 -1.89 12.85 11.58
CA ALA A 270 -0.89 13.57 10.79
C ALA A 270 -1.18 13.51 9.29
N VAL A 271 -1.60 12.34 8.76
CA VAL A 271 -2.01 12.21 7.36
C VAL A 271 -3.29 13.00 7.09
N ALA A 272 -4.28 12.94 7.99
CA ALA A 272 -5.51 13.71 7.86
C ALA A 272 -5.23 15.22 7.85
N ALA A 273 -4.43 15.71 8.80
CA ALA A 273 -4.05 17.12 8.88
C ALA A 273 -3.30 17.58 7.61
N TRP A 274 -2.37 16.76 7.11
CA TRP A 274 -1.62 17.06 5.88
C TRP A 274 -2.54 17.20 4.65
N LEU A 275 -3.55 16.33 4.53
CA LEU A 275 -4.55 16.40 3.47
C LEU A 275 -5.47 17.63 3.64
N ILE A 276 -5.96 17.89 4.86
CA ILE A 276 -6.86 19.01 5.16
C ILE A 276 -6.18 20.35 4.91
N GLU A 277 -4.91 20.49 5.27
CA GLU A 277 -4.15 21.71 5.04
C GLU A 277 -4.10 22.09 3.55
N ARG A 278 -4.03 21.11 2.66
CA ARG A 278 -3.88 21.30 1.21
C ARG A 278 -5.19 21.44 0.46
N PHE A 279 -6.24 20.77 0.93
CA PHE A 279 -7.54 20.75 0.23
C PHE A 279 -8.64 21.52 0.95
N GLY A 280 -8.38 22.00 2.17
CA GLY A 280 -9.27 22.82 2.96
C GLY A 280 -10.52 22.10 3.48
N LYS A 281 -11.24 22.78 4.40
CA LYS A 281 -12.51 22.28 4.97
C LYS A 281 -13.66 22.31 3.96
N ASP A 282 -13.58 23.12 2.94
CA ASP A 282 -14.63 23.25 1.89
C ASP A 282 -14.62 22.08 0.90
N ALA A 283 -13.56 21.23 0.95
CA ALA A 283 -13.53 19.96 0.23
C ALA A 283 -14.22 18.82 0.98
N ALA A 284 -14.85 19.08 2.13
CA ALA A 284 -15.62 18.08 2.86
C ALA A 284 -16.75 17.52 1.97
N PRO A 285 -16.84 16.20 1.78
CA PRO A 285 -17.82 15.61 0.91
C PRO A 285 -19.22 15.86 1.45
N ARG A 286 -20.11 16.21 0.57
CA ARG A 286 -21.54 16.04 0.85
C ARG A 286 -21.78 14.54 0.91
N LEU A 287 -22.06 14.01 2.09
CA LEU A 287 -22.61 12.67 2.26
C LEU A 287 -23.86 12.59 1.39
N ARG A 288 -23.76 12.00 0.20
CA ARG A 288 -24.94 11.64 -0.56
C ARG A 288 -25.54 10.42 0.12
N ASP A 289 -26.84 10.48 0.41
CA ASP A 289 -27.59 9.37 0.99
C ASP A 289 -27.36 8.11 0.14
N VAL A 290 -26.61 7.17 0.68
CA VAL A 290 -26.31 5.89 0.01
C VAL A 290 -27.59 5.04 -0.12
N ASN A 291 -28.67 5.44 0.57
CA ASN A 291 -29.97 4.76 0.54
C ASN A 291 -30.87 5.19 -0.63
N ALA A 292 -30.51 6.22 -1.38
CA ALA A 292 -31.34 6.68 -2.51
C ALA A 292 -31.18 5.86 -3.80
N GLU A 293 -30.14 5.02 -3.92
CA GLU A 293 -29.91 4.20 -5.12
C GLU A 293 -30.35 2.73 -4.99
N ALA A 294 -30.80 2.30 -3.80
CA ALA A 294 -31.30 0.94 -3.60
C ALA A 294 -32.74 0.72 -4.10
N ASP A 295 -33.49 1.79 -4.41
CA ASP A 295 -34.90 1.71 -4.80
C ASP A 295 -35.14 1.73 -6.33
N VAL A 296 -34.09 1.76 -7.17
CA VAL A 296 -34.27 1.86 -8.64
C VAL A 296 -34.06 0.51 -9.36
N THR A 297 -33.82 -0.58 -8.64
CA THR A 297 -33.65 -1.92 -9.26
C THR A 297 -34.73 -2.92 -8.87
N ALA A 298 -35.91 -2.43 -8.43
CA ALA A 298 -37.10 -3.26 -8.16
C ALA A 298 -38.28 -2.75 -8.99
N GLU A 299 -38.17 -2.75 -10.33
CA GLU A 299 -39.28 -2.85 -11.30
C GLU A 299 -38.83 -3.63 -12.54
#